data_3aa237757ce49fc0a4883a3089514cbe
#
_entry.id   3aa237757ce49fc0a4883a3089514cbe
#
_cell.length_a   1.000
_cell.length_b   1.000
_cell.length_c   1.000
_cell.angle_alpha   90.00
_cell.angle_beta   90.00
_cell.angle_gamma   90.00
#
_symmetry.space_group_name_H-M   'P 1'
#
loop_
_entity.id
_entity.type
_entity.pdbx_description
1 polymer ?
#
loop_
_entity_poly.entity_id
_entity_poly.type
_entity_poly.pdbx_seq_one_letter_code
_entity_poly.pdbx_strand_id
1 'polypeptide(L)'
;MKVILDCDNTMGVRKSDVDDGLTFAYLYAHPDVEVQGITCTFANNNEHVVYYNTLQMMEDLEITDVPVLKGGRTPGAYDSEAVNFLVDTVNKNPGEITVIAIGSMCNIAGAYTKDPE
;
A
#
# COMPACT_ATOMS: atom_id res chain seq x y z
N MET A 1 10.78 -13.28 2.04
CA MET A 1 9.33 -13.03 2.31
C MET A 1 8.85 -11.92 1.39
N LYS A 2 7.83 -12.20 0.63
CA LYS A 2 7.23 -11.20 -0.28
C LYS A 2 6.09 -10.49 0.44
N VAL A 3 6.13 -9.16 0.48
CA VAL A 3 5.22 -8.34 1.26
C VAL A 3 4.58 -7.26 0.39
N ILE A 4 3.27 -7.05 0.56
CA ILE A 4 2.57 -5.86 0.07
C ILE A 4 2.20 -5.04 1.30
N LEU A 5 2.55 -3.76 1.30
CA LEU A 5 2.17 -2.83 2.36
C LEU A 5 0.95 -2.02 1.92
N ASP A 6 -0.15 -2.17 2.63
CA ASP A 6 -1.38 -1.39 2.42
C ASP A 6 -1.48 -0.36 3.52
N CYS A 7 -1.40 0.92 3.17
CA CYS A 7 -1.28 1.97 4.16
C CYS A 7 -1.87 3.31 3.70
N ASP A 8 -2.00 4.21 4.65
CA ASP A 8 -2.41 5.60 4.43
C ASP A 8 -1.27 6.56 4.79
N ASN A 9 -0.11 6.35 4.17
CA ASN A 9 1.13 7.04 4.50
C ASN A 9 1.02 8.57 4.35
N THR A 10 1.28 9.27 5.44
CA THR A 10 1.32 10.74 5.49
C THR A 10 2.64 11.27 6.05
N MET A 11 3.68 10.45 6.06
CA MET A 11 5.01 10.87 6.49
C MET A 11 5.50 12.04 5.64
N GLY A 12 5.82 13.16 6.28
CA GLY A 12 6.18 14.40 5.59
C GLY A 12 5.03 15.37 5.41
N VAL A 13 3.79 14.95 5.62
CA VAL A 13 2.63 15.83 5.63
C VAL A 13 2.51 16.50 6.99
N ARG A 14 2.36 17.82 6.99
CA ARG A 14 2.30 18.61 8.23
C ARG A 14 1.13 18.14 9.11
N LYS A 15 1.40 17.94 10.41
CA LYS A 15 0.43 17.53 11.44
C LYS A 15 -0.19 16.15 11.19
N SER A 16 0.47 15.29 10.42
CA SER A 16 0.02 13.92 10.18
C SER A 16 1.00 12.91 10.77
N ASP A 17 0.56 11.66 10.89
CA ASP A 17 1.36 10.58 11.45
C ASP A 17 2.50 10.15 10.52
N VAL A 18 3.56 9.59 11.11
CA VAL A 18 4.76 9.16 10.37
C VAL A 18 4.98 7.64 10.42
N ASP A 19 4.14 6.90 11.14
CA ASP A 19 4.34 5.47 11.41
C ASP A 19 4.32 4.60 10.15
N ASP A 20 3.47 4.91 9.17
CA ASP A 20 3.40 4.14 7.92
C ASP A 20 4.68 4.27 7.10
N GLY A 21 5.21 5.49 7.01
CA GLY A 21 6.48 5.72 6.31
C GLY A 21 7.65 5.02 7.00
N LEU A 22 7.67 5.04 8.32
CA LEU A 22 8.68 4.33 9.10
C LEU A 22 8.56 2.82 8.93
N THR A 23 7.33 2.30 8.87
CA THR A 23 7.07 0.88 8.60
C THR A 23 7.63 0.48 7.24
N PHE A 24 7.36 1.27 6.20
CA PHE A 24 7.90 1.01 4.88
C PHE A 24 9.43 0.99 4.89
N ALA A 25 10.06 1.99 5.51
CA ALA A 25 11.51 2.08 5.55
C ALA A 25 12.12 0.84 6.24
N TYR A 26 11.51 0.39 7.33
CA TYR A 26 11.94 -0.83 8.03
C TYR A 26 11.84 -2.06 7.13
N LEU A 27 10.70 -2.24 6.47
CA LEU A 27 10.47 -3.39 5.60
C LEU A 27 11.42 -3.40 4.40
N TYR A 28 11.59 -2.24 3.77
CA TYR A 28 12.43 -2.13 2.58
C TYR A 28 13.90 -2.43 2.89
N ALA A 29 14.37 -1.99 4.05
CA ALA A 29 15.75 -2.20 4.46
C ALA A 29 16.01 -3.60 5.01
N HIS A 30 14.97 -4.38 5.33
CA HIS A 30 15.14 -5.71 5.94
C HIS A 30 15.59 -6.73 4.88
N PRO A 31 16.72 -7.45 5.09
CA PRO A 31 17.28 -8.32 4.05
C PRO A 31 16.41 -9.52 3.68
N ASP A 32 15.52 -9.96 4.57
CA ASP A 32 14.65 -11.11 4.33
C ASP A 32 13.27 -10.72 3.77
N VAL A 33 13.04 -9.43 3.53
CA VAL A 33 11.76 -8.90 3.04
C VAL A 33 11.93 -8.33 1.64
N GLU A 34 11.05 -8.75 0.74
CA GLU A 34 10.95 -8.22 -0.61
C GLU A 34 9.61 -7.51 -0.74
N VAL A 35 9.63 -6.17 -0.78
CA VAL A 35 8.41 -5.38 -0.89
C VAL A 35 7.94 -5.39 -2.34
N GLN A 36 6.78 -5.99 -2.58
CA GLN A 36 6.21 -6.12 -3.92
C GLN A 36 5.53 -4.84 -4.38
N GLY A 37 5.00 -4.05 -3.46
CA GLY A 37 4.33 -2.80 -3.77
C GLY A 37 3.71 -2.16 -2.54
N ILE A 38 3.27 -0.92 -2.71
CA ILE A 38 2.53 -0.16 -1.71
C ILE A 38 1.16 0.15 -2.28
N THR A 39 0.10 -0.32 -1.64
CA THR A 39 -1.26 0.04 -2.00
C THR A 39 -1.72 1.15 -1.05
N CYS A 40 -2.11 2.28 -1.62
CA CYS A 40 -2.51 3.45 -0.86
C CYS A 40 -4.01 3.42 -0.58
N THR A 41 -4.40 3.92 0.59
CA THR A 41 -5.80 3.98 0.99
C THR A 41 -6.08 5.31 1.70
N PHE A 42 -7.36 5.57 1.99
CA PHE A 42 -7.74 6.76 2.74
C PHE A 42 -7.75 6.46 4.26
N ALA A 43 -8.05 7.39 5.07
CA ALA A 43 -8.38 7.42 6.49
C ALA A 43 -7.54 8.45 7.24
N ASN A 44 -6.22 8.35 7.21
CA ASN A 44 -5.34 9.36 7.83
C ASN A 44 -5.40 10.68 7.04
N ASN A 45 -5.57 10.58 5.72
CA ASN A 45 -5.81 11.72 4.83
C ASN A 45 -6.56 11.19 3.59
N ASN A 46 -6.93 12.08 2.65
CA ASN A 46 -7.61 11.63 1.43
C ASN A 46 -6.64 10.88 0.51
N GLU A 47 -7.18 10.12 -0.44
CA GLU A 47 -6.39 9.23 -1.29
C GLU A 47 -5.38 9.98 -2.17
N HIS A 48 -5.67 11.22 -2.56
CA HIS A 48 -4.73 12.02 -3.33
C HIS A 48 -3.51 12.39 -2.50
N VAL A 49 -3.71 12.85 -1.27
CA VAL A 49 -2.61 13.23 -0.37
C VAL A 49 -1.75 12.01 -0.07
N VAL A 50 -2.38 10.89 0.27
CA VAL A 50 -1.66 9.65 0.59
C VAL A 50 -0.85 9.18 -0.61
N TYR A 51 -1.47 9.11 -1.79
CA TYR A 51 -0.82 8.61 -3.00
C TYR A 51 0.37 9.49 -3.41
N TYR A 52 0.15 10.79 -3.55
CA TYR A 52 1.20 11.70 -4.00
C TYR A 52 2.29 11.88 -2.95
N ASN A 53 1.93 11.84 -1.66
CA ASN A 53 2.92 11.87 -0.59
C ASN A 53 3.81 10.61 -0.62
N THR A 54 3.23 9.46 -0.89
CA THR A 54 3.98 8.22 -0.99
C THR A 54 4.91 8.24 -2.20
N LEU A 55 4.43 8.74 -3.35
CA LEU A 55 5.28 8.93 -4.53
C LEU A 55 6.46 9.86 -4.23
N GLN A 56 6.21 10.95 -3.53
CA GLN A 56 7.27 11.90 -3.15
C GLN A 56 8.29 11.25 -2.21
N MET A 57 7.83 10.45 -1.25
CA MET A 57 8.71 9.71 -0.35
C MET A 57 9.61 8.75 -1.13
N MET A 58 9.06 8.03 -2.11
CA MET A 58 9.84 7.11 -2.94
C MET A 58 10.88 7.85 -3.76
N GLU A 59 10.53 9.02 -4.31
CA GLU A 59 11.47 9.86 -5.04
C GLU A 59 12.59 10.36 -4.13
N ASP A 60 12.25 10.84 -2.93
CA ASP A 60 13.21 11.34 -1.95
C ASP A 60 14.18 10.25 -1.49
N LEU A 61 13.71 9.01 -1.40
CA LEU A 61 14.53 7.85 -1.03
C LEU A 61 15.23 7.21 -2.24
N GLU A 62 15.00 7.73 -3.44
CA GLU A 62 15.57 7.21 -4.69
C GLU A 62 15.19 5.74 -4.95
N ILE A 63 13.97 5.34 -4.57
CA ILE A 63 13.46 3.99 -4.76
C ILE A 63 12.61 3.96 -6.03
N THR A 64 12.99 3.14 -7.00
CA THR A 64 12.32 3.05 -8.31
C THR A 64 11.75 1.66 -8.61
N ASP A 65 12.04 0.67 -7.76
CA ASP A 65 11.70 -0.74 -8.01
C ASP A 65 10.45 -1.22 -7.26
N VAL A 66 9.78 -0.34 -6.52
CA VAL A 66 8.57 -0.66 -5.76
C VAL A 66 7.41 0.16 -6.31
N PRO A 67 6.39 -0.49 -6.92
CA PRO A 67 5.23 0.24 -7.44
C PRO A 67 4.37 0.79 -6.31
N VAL A 68 3.77 1.96 -6.56
CA VAL A 68 2.82 2.61 -5.66
C VAL A 68 1.48 2.68 -6.37
N LEU A 69 0.44 2.10 -5.79
CA LEU A 69 -0.87 1.95 -6.41
C LEU A 69 -1.91 2.77 -5.66
N LYS A 70 -2.70 3.53 -6.41
CA LYS A 70 -3.74 4.39 -5.85
C LYS A 70 -4.99 3.56 -5.50
N GLY A 71 -5.47 3.71 -4.28
CA GLY A 71 -6.64 2.99 -3.79
C GLY A 71 -7.94 3.79 -3.87
N GLY A 72 -8.98 3.27 -3.21
CA GLY A 72 -10.29 3.86 -3.20
C GLY A 72 -10.39 5.14 -2.36
N ARG A 73 -11.38 5.96 -2.67
CA ARG A 73 -11.64 7.24 -2.02
C ARG A 73 -12.50 7.13 -0.76
N THR A 74 -13.40 6.16 -0.77
CA THR A 74 -14.44 6.02 0.27
C THR A 74 -14.67 4.55 0.54
N PRO A 75 -15.28 4.22 1.69
CA PRO A 75 -15.72 2.84 1.94
C PRO A 75 -16.62 2.36 0.79
N GLY A 76 -16.38 1.16 0.29
CA GLY A 76 -17.12 0.59 -0.83
C GLY A 76 -16.56 0.89 -2.22
N ALA A 77 -15.53 1.72 -2.32
CA ALA A 77 -14.87 2.00 -3.61
C ALA A 77 -13.86 0.90 -3.93
N TYR A 78 -14.34 -0.23 -4.43
CA TYR A 78 -13.55 -1.44 -4.60
C TYR A 78 -12.92 -1.62 -5.98
N ASP A 79 -13.16 -0.69 -6.91
CA ASP A 79 -12.56 -0.74 -8.25
C ASP A 79 -11.44 0.30 -8.34
N SER A 80 -10.21 -0.15 -8.08
CA SER A 80 -9.04 0.72 -8.11
C SER A 80 -7.83 -0.08 -8.58
N GLU A 81 -6.78 0.63 -8.99
CA GLU A 81 -5.52 -0.05 -9.38
C GLU A 81 -4.88 -0.78 -8.20
N ALA A 82 -5.06 -0.29 -6.97
CA ALA A 82 -4.56 -0.98 -5.78
C ALA A 82 -5.25 -2.32 -5.59
N VAL A 83 -6.58 -2.37 -5.72
CA VAL A 83 -7.35 -3.62 -5.61
C VAL A 83 -6.92 -4.60 -6.69
N ASN A 84 -6.80 -4.14 -7.93
CA ASN A 84 -6.37 -4.99 -9.05
C ASN A 84 -4.95 -5.52 -8.83
N PHE A 85 -4.05 -4.70 -8.33
CA PHE A 85 -2.69 -5.10 -8.01
C PHE A 85 -2.66 -6.18 -6.92
N LEU A 86 -3.46 -6.02 -5.86
CA LEU A 86 -3.55 -7.01 -4.79
C LEU A 86 -4.01 -8.36 -5.33
N VAL A 87 -5.10 -8.38 -6.08
CA VAL A 87 -5.66 -9.61 -6.65
C VAL A 87 -4.65 -10.27 -7.59
N ASP A 88 -4.08 -9.51 -8.52
CA ASP A 88 -3.17 -10.07 -9.51
C ASP A 88 -1.88 -10.61 -8.88
N THR A 89 -1.31 -9.87 -7.93
CA THR A 89 -0.05 -10.26 -7.30
C THR A 89 -0.21 -11.51 -6.45
N VAL A 90 -1.29 -11.59 -5.67
CA VAL A 90 -1.58 -12.77 -4.85
C VAL A 90 -1.84 -13.99 -5.73
N ASN A 91 -2.59 -13.82 -6.81
CA ASN A 91 -2.91 -14.93 -7.71
C ASN A 91 -1.68 -15.45 -8.48
N LYS A 92 -0.71 -14.59 -8.77
CA LYS A 92 0.54 -14.99 -9.43
C LYS A 92 1.53 -15.68 -8.47
N ASN A 93 1.35 -15.48 -7.18
CA ASN A 93 2.24 -16.01 -6.13
C ASN A 93 1.43 -16.70 -5.04
N PRO A 94 0.70 -17.80 -5.34
CA PRO A 94 -0.21 -18.41 -4.37
C PRO A 94 0.52 -18.83 -3.09
N GLY A 95 0.00 -18.37 -1.96
CA GLY A 95 0.55 -18.72 -0.65
C GLY A 95 1.87 -18.04 -0.31
N GLU A 96 2.40 -17.16 -1.15
CA GLU A 96 3.72 -16.53 -0.96
C GLU A 96 3.66 -15.07 -0.51
N ILE A 97 2.49 -14.43 -0.60
CA ILE A 97 2.37 -13.00 -0.32
C ILE A 97 1.81 -12.77 1.09
N THR A 98 2.51 -11.95 1.86
CA THR A 98 2.01 -11.42 3.13
C THR A 98 1.58 -9.98 2.91
N VAL A 99 0.33 -9.66 3.25
CA VAL A 99 -0.18 -8.29 3.18
C VAL A 99 -0.16 -7.70 4.59
N ILE A 100 0.52 -6.58 4.74
CA ILE A 100 0.52 -5.81 5.98
C ILE A 100 -0.38 -4.61 5.76
N ALA A 101 -1.56 -4.62 6.40
CA ALA A 101 -2.58 -3.61 6.22
C ALA A 101 -2.68 -2.75 7.49
N ILE A 102 -2.23 -1.51 7.42
CA ILE A 102 -2.17 -0.58 8.56
C ILE A 102 -2.93 0.72 8.31
N GLY A 103 -3.73 0.77 7.26
CA GLY A 103 -4.63 1.89 6.97
C GLY A 103 -6.08 1.46 7.06
N SER A 104 -6.97 2.10 6.28
CA SER A 104 -8.35 1.62 6.16
C SER A 104 -8.34 0.28 5.43
N MET A 105 -9.37 -0.53 5.63
CA MET A 105 -9.45 -1.86 5.01
C MET A 105 -10.13 -1.86 3.64
N CYS A 106 -10.27 -0.70 3.01
CA CYS A 106 -10.99 -0.55 1.75
C CYS A 106 -10.40 -1.42 0.63
N ASN A 107 -9.08 -1.37 0.44
CA ASN A 107 -8.41 -2.16 -0.60
C ASN A 107 -8.50 -3.65 -0.30
N ILE A 108 -8.36 -4.02 0.97
CA ILE A 108 -8.44 -5.43 1.39
C ILE A 108 -9.87 -5.96 1.19
N ALA A 109 -10.87 -5.18 1.59
CA ALA A 109 -12.27 -5.55 1.36
C ALA A 109 -12.58 -5.67 -0.13
N GLY A 110 -12.05 -4.75 -0.94
CA GLY A 110 -12.21 -4.78 -2.38
C GLY A 110 -11.59 -6.02 -3.01
N ALA A 111 -10.38 -6.36 -2.61
CA ALA A 111 -9.71 -7.55 -3.11
C ALA A 111 -10.45 -8.83 -2.72
N TYR A 112 -10.92 -8.91 -1.48
CA TYR A 112 -11.69 -10.06 -1.01
C TYR A 112 -13.03 -10.18 -1.76
N THR A 113 -13.69 -9.07 -2.02
CA THR A 113 -14.96 -9.06 -2.76
C THR A 113 -14.78 -9.49 -4.21
N LYS A 114 -13.67 -9.07 -4.84
CA LYS A 114 -13.38 -9.36 -6.24
C LYS A 114 -12.93 -10.80 -6.44
N ASP A 115 -12.14 -11.33 -5.53
CA ASP A 115 -11.60 -12.69 -5.58
C ASP A 115 -11.39 -13.20 -4.15
N PRO A 116 -12.40 -13.86 -3.54
CA PRO A 116 -12.32 -14.31 -2.15
C PRO A 116 -11.32 -15.43 -1.90
N GLU A 117 -10.77 -16.03 -2.92
CA GLU A 117 -9.75 -17.06 -2.81
C GLU A 117 -8.34 -16.49 -2.80
#